data_3c0e00f659653ae36976b8fbe0842f7b
#
_entry.id   3c0e00f659653ae36976b8fbe0842f7b
#
_cell.length_a   1.000
_cell.length_b   1.000
_cell.length_c   1.000
_cell.angle_alpha   90.00
_cell.angle_beta   90.00
_cell.angle_gamma   90.00
#
_symmetry.space_group_name_H-M   'P 1'
#
loop_
_entity.id
_entity.type
_entity.pdbx_description
1 polymer ?
#
loop_
_entity_poly.entity_id
_entity_poly.type
_entity_poly.pdbx_seq_one_letter_code
_entity_poly.pdbx_strand_id
1 'polypeptide(L)'
;VKCLSRSICKETGAEITTHFVRMPRIILPEVNTHRVFSRNVASSRAIPVLKMLENLKTKYFKPLFWGANKKGMAATEELGFWATLRCELWWWFGMKTASMTTKGLTKAGLHKQWANRPVEPYLYVTAVITSTEWNNFFDLRIDDAAQPEIIALAIKMKSAAQDKAPRTVSNTDRSEE
;
A
#
# COMPACT_ATOMS: atom_id res chain seq x y z
N VAL A 1 2.37 -9.01 1.96
CA VAL A 1 1.33 -9.48 1.02
C VAL A 1 0.99 -10.91 1.33
N LYS A 2 -0.28 -11.29 1.18
CA LYS A 2 -0.78 -12.66 1.27
C LYS A 2 -1.90 -12.84 0.24
N CYS A 3 -1.84 -13.86 -0.58
CA CYS A 3 -2.97 -14.27 -1.40
C CYS A 3 -3.97 -15.01 -0.52
N LEU A 4 -5.18 -14.46 -0.34
CA LEU A 4 -6.23 -15.05 0.49
C LEU A 4 -6.96 -16.15 -0.26
N SER A 5 -7.37 -15.86 -1.49
CA SER A 5 -8.06 -16.81 -2.36
C SER A 5 -7.63 -16.65 -3.81
N ARG A 6 -7.65 -17.74 -4.54
CA ARG A 6 -7.46 -17.79 -5.98
C ARG A 6 -8.42 -18.88 -6.50
N SER A 7 -9.32 -18.50 -7.38
CA SER A 7 -10.33 -19.42 -7.93
C SER A 7 -10.41 -19.30 -9.44
N ILE A 8 -10.59 -20.40 -10.12
CA ILE A 8 -10.75 -20.48 -11.59
C ILE A 8 -12.10 -21.13 -11.89
N CYS A 9 -12.90 -20.47 -12.70
CA CYS A 9 -14.15 -21.01 -13.20
C CYS A 9 -13.86 -22.13 -14.20
N LYS A 10 -14.42 -23.32 -13.96
CA LYS A 10 -14.19 -24.51 -14.81
C LYS A 10 -14.71 -24.32 -16.23
N GLU A 11 -15.83 -23.65 -16.38
CA GLU A 11 -16.54 -23.48 -17.66
C GLU A 11 -15.93 -22.36 -18.51
N THR A 12 -15.48 -21.28 -17.91
CA THR A 12 -15.01 -20.08 -18.62
C THR A 12 -13.50 -19.88 -18.58
N GLY A 13 -12.80 -20.56 -17.66
CA GLY A 13 -11.40 -20.31 -17.37
C GLY A 13 -11.13 -18.95 -16.68
N ALA A 14 -12.18 -18.18 -16.37
CA ALA A 14 -12.02 -16.88 -15.70
C ALA A 14 -11.44 -17.09 -14.29
N GLU A 15 -10.42 -16.31 -13.97
CA GLU A 15 -9.75 -16.35 -12.66
C GLU A 15 -10.15 -15.14 -11.82
N ILE A 16 -10.39 -15.37 -10.52
CA ILE A 16 -10.55 -14.32 -9.53
C ILE A 16 -9.52 -14.52 -8.41
N THR A 17 -8.80 -13.46 -8.08
CA THR A 17 -7.77 -13.49 -7.03
C THR A 17 -7.99 -12.38 -6.02
N THR A 18 -7.85 -12.72 -4.73
CA THR A 18 -7.97 -11.79 -3.61
C THR A 18 -6.68 -11.74 -2.81
N HIS A 19 -6.12 -10.54 -2.66
CA HIS A 19 -4.92 -10.28 -1.87
C HIS A 19 -5.22 -9.49 -0.62
N PHE A 20 -4.63 -9.88 0.51
CA PHE A 20 -4.42 -9.00 1.65
C PHE A 20 -3.05 -8.35 1.52
N VAL A 21 -3.02 -7.03 1.51
CA VAL A 21 -1.80 -6.26 1.35
C VAL A 21 -1.60 -5.28 2.50
N ARG A 22 -0.35 -5.07 2.90
CA ARG A 22 0.09 -3.96 3.73
C ARG A 22 1.12 -3.17 2.94
N MET A 23 0.81 -1.92 2.64
CA MET A 23 1.61 -1.05 1.78
C MET A 23 1.79 0.33 2.41
N PRO A 24 2.80 1.11 2.01
CA PRO A 24 2.89 2.53 2.37
C PRO A 24 1.62 3.25 1.98
N ARG A 25 1.09 4.08 2.89
CA ARG A 25 -0.16 4.78 2.60
C ARG A 25 -0.05 5.78 1.45
N ILE A 26 1.15 6.30 1.20
CA ILE A 26 1.41 7.26 0.13
C ILE A 26 1.16 6.71 -1.27
N ILE A 27 1.30 5.38 -1.49
CA ILE A 27 1.05 4.76 -2.81
C ILE A 27 -0.43 4.36 -3.03
N LEU A 28 -1.29 4.53 -2.01
CA LEU A 28 -2.71 4.18 -2.13
C LEU A 28 -3.43 4.92 -3.27
N PRO A 29 -3.21 6.23 -3.52
CA PRO A 29 -3.81 6.92 -4.66
C PRO A 29 -3.45 6.25 -5.99
N GLU A 30 -2.20 5.82 -6.15
CA GLU A 30 -1.72 5.16 -7.35
C GLU A 30 -2.35 3.77 -7.54
N VAL A 31 -2.46 2.97 -6.49
CA VAL A 31 -3.21 1.71 -6.52
C VAL A 31 -4.68 1.96 -6.88
N ASN A 32 -5.25 3.09 -6.45
CA ASN A 32 -6.64 3.44 -6.74
C ASN A 32 -6.89 3.84 -8.19
N THR A 33 -5.86 4.12 -8.99
CA THR A 33 -6.02 4.37 -10.45
C THR A 33 -6.46 3.13 -11.22
N HIS A 34 -6.21 1.93 -10.69
CA HIS A 34 -6.63 0.66 -11.29
C HIS A 34 -8.11 0.39 -10.98
N ARG A 35 -9.01 0.85 -11.86
CA ARG A 35 -10.48 0.84 -11.66
C ARG A 35 -11.09 -0.55 -11.59
N VAL A 36 -10.46 -1.56 -12.18
CA VAL A 36 -10.92 -2.96 -12.16
C VAL A 36 -10.81 -3.62 -10.79
N PHE A 37 -10.08 -3.00 -9.86
CA PHE A 37 -9.92 -3.54 -8.52
C PHE A 37 -11.12 -3.27 -7.63
N SER A 38 -11.72 -4.32 -7.08
CA SER A 38 -12.55 -4.22 -5.87
C SER A 38 -11.64 -4.10 -4.65
N ARG A 39 -11.83 -3.05 -3.84
CA ARG A 39 -10.91 -2.70 -2.74
C ARG A 39 -11.65 -2.39 -1.45
N ASN A 40 -11.20 -3.01 -0.37
CA ASN A 40 -11.58 -2.61 0.98
C ASN A 40 -10.33 -2.17 1.72
N VAL A 41 -10.25 -0.87 2.06
CA VAL A 41 -9.06 -0.23 2.62
C VAL A 41 -9.34 0.24 4.03
N ALA A 42 -8.42 -0.04 4.96
CA ALA A 42 -8.51 0.43 6.33
C ALA A 42 -8.51 1.98 6.39
N SER A 43 -9.63 2.54 6.86
CA SER A 43 -9.79 4.00 6.95
C SER A 43 -9.12 4.56 8.19
N SER A 44 -8.28 5.59 8.03
CA SER A 44 -7.68 6.32 9.16
C SER A 44 -8.72 6.98 10.08
N ARG A 45 -9.92 7.31 9.55
CA ARG A 45 -11.02 7.85 10.36
C ARG A 45 -11.57 6.85 11.37
N ALA A 46 -11.46 5.55 11.08
CA ALA A 46 -11.93 4.48 11.96
C ALA A 46 -10.93 4.14 13.06
N ILE A 47 -9.63 4.36 12.83
CA ILE A 47 -8.57 3.95 13.75
C ILE A 47 -8.40 5.00 14.87
N PRO A 48 -8.35 4.59 16.15
CA PRO A 48 -8.04 5.48 17.26
C PRO A 48 -6.68 6.16 17.11
N VAL A 49 -6.58 7.45 17.49
CA VAL A 49 -5.34 8.24 17.35
C VAL A 49 -4.15 7.58 18.06
N LEU A 50 -4.36 7.05 19.27
CA LEU A 50 -3.31 6.38 20.04
C LEU A 50 -2.72 5.19 19.29
N LYS A 51 -3.56 4.38 18.62
CA LYS A 51 -3.10 3.24 17.81
C LYS A 51 -2.33 3.69 16.57
N MET A 52 -2.71 4.80 15.94
CA MET A 52 -1.96 5.39 14.84
C MET A 52 -0.56 5.83 15.29
N LEU A 53 -0.48 6.50 16.43
CA LEU A 53 0.79 6.95 17.02
C LEU A 53 1.68 5.77 17.48
N GLU A 54 1.09 4.69 17.99
CA GLU A 54 1.80 3.47 18.34
C GLU A 54 2.39 2.79 17.10
N ASN A 55 1.61 2.69 16.02
CA ASN A 55 2.10 2.17 14.75
C ASN A 55 3.31 2.94 14.22
N LEU A 56 3.36 4.27 14.41
CA LEU A 56 4.54 5.07 14.07
C LEU A 56 5.77 4.74 14.89
N LYS A 57 5.59 4.45 16.19
CA LYS A 57 6.72 4.09 17.07
C LYS A 57 7.32 2.75 16.69
N THR A 58 6.46 1.78 16.33
CA THR A 58 6.89 0.41 16.03
C THR A 58 7.45 0.28 14.62
N LYS A 59 6.81 0.90 13.64
CA LYS A 59 7.22 0.82 12.23
C LYS A 59 6.63 1.98 11.42
N TYR A 60 7.36 3.07 11.27
CA TYR A 60 7.00 4.11 10.31
C TYR A 60 7.54 3.79 8.91
N PHE A 61 6.91 4.35 7.90
CA PHE A 61 7.34 4.22 6.51
C PHE A 61 8.58 5.08 6.26
N LYS A 62 9.55 4.50 5.56
CA LYS A 62 10.70 5.17 4.93
C LYS A 62 10.69 4.83 3.44
N PRO A 63 11.05 5.77 2.55
CA PRO A 63 11.30 5.46 1.14
C PRO A 63 12.26 4.29 0.97
N LEU A 64 11.98 3.44 -0.02
CA LEU A 64 12.86 2.31 -0.36
C LEU A 64 14.10 2.76 -1.13
N PHE A 65 13.98 3.91 -1.81
CA PHE A 65 15.03 4.47 -2.65
C PHE A 65 15.11 5.98 -2.47
N TRP A 66 16.30 6.47 -2.19
CA TRP A 66 16.58 7.90 -2.04
C TRP A 66 17.19 8.42 -3.34
N GLY A 67 16.34 8.66 -4.32
CA GLY A 67 16.74 9.08 -5.66
C GLY A 67 17.21 10.53 -5.72
N ALA A 68 18.21 10.79 -6.57
CA ALA A 68 18.71 12.13 -6.83
C ALA A 68 17.67 12.96 -7.61
N ASN A 69 17.59 14.25 -7.29
CA ASN A 69 16.71 15.19 -7.97
C ASN A 69 17.24 15.50 -9.39
N LYS A 70 16.73 14.75 -10.39
CA LYS A 70 17.01 14.95 -11.80
C LYS A 70 15.72 15.15 -12.58
N LYS A 71 15.84 15.65 -13.83
CA LYS A 71 14.69 15.81 -14.72
C LYS A 71 14.09 14.44 -15.05
N GLY A 72 12.77 14.31 -14.91
CA GLY A 72 12.02 13.08 -15.16
C GLY A 72 11.06 12.77 -14.02
N MET A 73 10.18 11.79 -14.23
CA MET A 73 9.20 11.33 -13.23
C MET A 73 9.78 10.27 -12.29
N ALA A 74 10.73 9.48 -12.76
CA ALA A 74 11.42 8.45 -11.99
C ALA A 74 12.86 8.87 -11.69
N ALA A 75 13.33 8.61 -10.47
CA ALA A 75 14.73 8.80 -10.11
C ALA A 75 15.52 7.53 -10.48
N THR A 76 16.52 7.69 -11.32
CA THR A 76 17.36 6.58 -11.81
C THR A 76 18.67 6.43 -11.06
N GLU A 77 19.09 7.46 -10.34
CA GLU A 77 20.34 7.46 -9.58
C GLU A 77 20.06 7.64 -8.08
N GLU A 78 20.76 6.90 -7.26
CA GLU A 78 20.68 7.02 -5.81
C GLU A 78 21.55 8.17 -5.28
N LEU A 79 21.11 8.79 -4.22
CA LEU A 79 21.91 9.79 -3.51
C LEU A 79 23.14 9.14 -2.87
N GLY A 80 24.27 9.88 -2.84
CA GLY A 80 25.44 9.46 -2.08
C GLY A 80 25.15 9.35 -0.58
N PHE A 81 25.97 8.60 0.14
CA PHE A 81 25.80 8.23 1.56
C PHE A 81 25.42 9.42 2.46
N TRP A 82 26.17 10.53 2.40
CA TRP A 82 25.91 11.69 3.28
C TRP A 82 24.60 12.42 2.94
N ALA A 83 24.22 12.46 1.67
CA ALA A 83 22.96 13.04 1.25
C ALA A 83 21.78 12.18 1.68
N THR A 84 21.88 10.87 1.53
CA THR A 84 20.91 9.89 2.02
C THR A 84 20.70 10.02 3.53
N LEU A 85 21.77 10.08 4.32
CA LEU A 85 21.69 10.26 5.78
C LEU A 85 20.95 11.56 6.15
N ARG A 86 21.22 12.66 5.45
CA ARG A 86 20.49 13.93 5.66
C ARG A 86 19.01 13.80 5.31
N CYS A 87 18.67 13.13 4.21
CA CYS A 87 17.29 12.90 3.82
C CYS A 87 16.56 12.03 4.85
N GLU A 88 17.18 10.97 5.35
CA GLU A 88 16.61 10.14 6.41
C GLU A 88 16.37 10.91 7.70
N LEU A 89 17.30 11.80 8.10
CA LEU A 89 17.16 12.68 9.26
C LEU A 89 15.96 13.63 9.09
N TRP A 90 15.83 14.27 7.94
CA TRP A 90 14.69 15.16 7.66
C TRP A 90 13.37 14.39 7.61
N TRP A 91 13.36 13.21 7.04
CA TRP A 91 12.18 12.34 7.02
C TRP A 91 11.75 11.95 8.43
N TRP A 92 12.71 11.53 9.25
CA TRP A 92 12.47 11.22 10.66
C TRP A 92 11.96 12.44 11.44
N PHE A 93 12.57 13.60 11.24
CA PHE A 93 12.15 14.86 11.88
C PHE A 93 10.72 15.22 11.47
N GLY A 94 10.39 15.14 10.18
CA GLY A 94 9.03 15.35 9.67
C GLY A 94 8.02 14.40 10.33
N MET A 95 8.35 13.12 10.45
CA MET A 95 7.52 12.13 11.15
C MET A 95 7.32 12.50 12.64
N LYS A 96 8.38 12.93 13.35
CA LYS A 96 8.28 13.38 14.75
C LYS A 96 7.40 14.61 14.89
N THR A 97 7.55 15.60 14.03
CA THR A 97 6.72 16.81 14.00
C THR A 97 5.27 16.47 13.73
N ALA A 98 4.98 15.63 12.74
CA ALA A 98 3.63 15.15 12.44
C ALA A 98 2.99 14.42 13.65
N SER A 99 3.78 13.61 14.36
CA SER A 99 3.32 12.94 15.59
C SER A 99 2.99 13.93 16.71
N MET A 100 3.81 14.97 16.89
CA MET A 100 3.54 16.04 17.86
C MET A 100 2.29 16.85 17.49
N THR A 101 2.14 17.21 16.23
CA THR A 101 0.95 17.88 15.70
C THR A 101 -0.31 17.07 15.97
N THR A 102 -0.29 15.77 15.63
CA THR A 102 -1.43 14.85 15.89
C THR A 102 -1.81 14.83 17.37
N LYS A 103 -0.82 14.77 18.28
CA LYS A 103 -1.08 14.82 19.73
C LYS A 103 -1.67 16.16 20.17
N GLY A 104 -1.14 17.28 19.66
CA GLY A 104 -1.65 18.62 19.95
C GLY A 104 -3.09 18.78 19.50
N LEU A 105 -3.41 18.40 18.26
CA LEU A 105 -4.78 18.44 17.72
C LEU A 105 -5.75 17.59 18.54
N THR A 106 -5.31 16.40 18.96
CA THR A 106 -6.11 15.51 19.80
C THR A 106 -6.38 16.11 21.18
N LYS A 107 -5.36 16.71 21.81
CA LYS A 107 -5.51 17.43 23.09
C LYS A 107 -6.45 18.63 23.00
N ALA A 108 -6.46 19.31 21.86
CA ALA A 108 -7.39 20.40 21.56
C ALA A 108 -8.82 19.93 21.29
N GLY A 109 -9.10 18.63 21.34
CA GLY A 109 -10.45 18.08 21.11
C GLY A 109 -10.79 17.82 19.64
N LEU A 110 -9.84 17.95 18.71
CA LEU A 110 -10.12 17.73 17.29
C LEU A 110 -10.46 16.25 17.02
N HIS A 111 -11.55 16.02 16.30
CA HIS A 111 -12.00 14.68 15.96
C HIS A 111 -10.93 13.90 15.15
N LYS A 112 -10.83 12.59 15.41
CA LYS A 112 -9.82 11.69 14.81
C LYS A 112 -9.78 11.69 13.29
N GLN A 113 -10.89 12.01 12.60
CA GLN A 113 -10.93 12.12 11.14
C GLN A 113 -9.96 13.17 10.57
N TRP A 114 -9.61 14.18 11.35
CA TRP A 114 -8.65 15.22 11.03
C TRP A 114 -7.35 15.06 11.81
N ALA A 115 -7.42 14.74 13.09
CA ALA A 115 -6.26 14.60 13.95
C ALA A 115 -5.27 13.52 13.44
N ASN A 116 -5.75 12.48 12.76
CA ASN A 116 -4.91 11.43 12.18
C ASN A 116 -4.19 11.82 10.86
N ARG A 117 -4.63 12.90 10.18
CA ARG A 117 -4.12 13.25 8.84
C ARG A 117 -2.62 13.58 8.79
N PRO A 118 -2.05 14.34 9.76
CA PRO A 118 -0.65 14.72 9.70
C PRO A 118 0.32 13.52 9.64
N VAL A 119 -0.03 12.39 10.25
CA VAL A 119 0.83 11.20 10.32
C VAL A 119 0.65 10.21 9.17
N GLU A 120 -0.36 10.39 8.32
CA GLU A 120 -0.67 9.45 7.23
C GLU A 120 0.50 9.18 6.28
N PRO A 121 1.33 10.17 5.86
CA PRO A 121 2.45 9.93 4.96
C PRO A 121 3.50 8.95 5.51
N TYR A 122 3.57 8.83 6.83
CA TYR A 122 4.55 7.99 7.52
C TYR A 122 4.02 6.61 7.92
N LEU A 123 2.79 6.28 7.52
CA LEU A 123 2.12 5.05 7.93
C LEU A 123 1.97 4.06 6.79
N TYR A 124 1.79 2.80 7.19
CA TYR A 124 1.28 1.75 6.32
C TYR A 124 -0.23 1.66 6.42
N VAL A 125 -0.85 1.22 5.34
CA VAL A 125 -2.27 0.89 5.26
C VAL A 125 -2.44 -0.56 4.86
N THR A 126 -3.48 -1.20 5.40
CA THR A 126 -3.90 -2.54 4.97
C THR A 126 -5.09 -2.45 4.03
N ALA A 127 -5.12 -3.31 3.04
CA ALA A 127 -6.23 -3.42 2.11
C ALA A 127 -6.47 -4.87 1.72
N VAL A 128 -7.71 -5.19 1.42
CA VAL A 128 -8.10 -6.38 0.68
C VAL A 128 -8.42 -5.94 -0.74
N ILE A 129 -7.77 -6.54 -1.72
CA ILE A 129 -7.91 -6.20 -3.14
C ILE A 129 -8.28 -7.46 -3.89
N THR A 130 -9.39 -7.41 -4.62
CA THR A 130 -9.90 -8.50 -5.45
C THR A 130 -10.03 -8.04 -6.89
N SER A 131 -9.60 -8.88 -7.83
CA SER A 131 -9.78 -8.63 -9.26
C SER A 131 -9.83 -9.93 -10.04
N THR A 132 -10.42 -9.84 -11.22
CA THR A 132 -10.35 -10.86 -12.28
C THR A 132 -9.31 -10.51 -13.34
N GLU A 133 -8.78 -9.28 -13.31
CA GLU A 133 -7.81 -8.77 -14.29
C GLU A 133 -6.62 -8.13 -13.57
N TRP A 134 -5.45 -8.76 -13.69
CA TRP A 134 -4.22 -8.33 -13.02
C TRP A 134 -3.10 -7.93 -13.98
N ASN A 135 -3.17 -8.34 -15.26
CA ASN A 135 -2.08 -8.17 -16.21
C ASN A 135 -1.71 -6.70 -16.36
N ASN A 136 -2.69 -5.86 -16.66
CA ASN A 136 -2.46 -4.41 -16.80
C ASN A 136 -1.83 -3.77 -15.54
N PHE A 137 -2.17 -4.25 -14.34
CA PHE A 137 -1.53 -3.76 -13.12
C PHE A 137 -0.06 -4.19 -13.04
N PHE A 138 0.23 -5.45 -13.31
CA PHE A 138 1.60 -5.95 -13.24
C PHE A 138 2.48 -5.34 -14.32
N ASP A 139 1.97 -5.21 -15.54
CA ASP A 139 2.71 -4.62 -16.67
C ASP A 139 3.05 -3.14 -16.43
N LEU A 140 2.12 -2.37 -15.85
CA LEU A 140 2.34 -0.96 -15.54
C LEU A 140 3.16 -0.71 -14.26
N ARG A 141 3.17 -1.65 -13.30
CA ARG A 141 3.76 -1.43 -11.97
C ARG A 141 5.01 -2.25 -11.71
N ILE A 142 5.33 -3.23 -12.54
CA ILE A 142 6.63 -3.92 -12.57
C ILE A 142 7.41 -3.33 -13.75
N ASP A 143 7.67 -2.03 -13.66
CA ASP A 143 8.37 -1.23 -14.66
C ASP A 143 9.28 -0.22 -13.97
N ASP A 144 10.47 0.03 -14.52
CA ASP A 144 11.48 0.91 -13.92
C ASP A 144 11.03 2.38 -13.82
N ALA A 145 10.02 2.80 -14.59
CA ALA A 145 9.41 4.13 -14.51
C ALA A 145 8.42 4.27 -13.34
N ALA A 146 8.01 3.15 -12.72
CA ALA A 146 7.10 3.18 -11.58
C ALA A 146 7.85 3.49 -10.27
N GLN A 147 7.12 3.96 -9.25
CA GLN A 147 7.70 4.23 -7.93
C GLN A 147 8.15 2.92 -7.25
N PRO A 148 9.35 2.86 -6.63
CA PRO A 148 9.90 1.63 -6.03
C PRO A 148 8.97 0.90 -5.07
N GLU A 149 8.16 1.63 -4.31
CA GLU A 149 7.20 1.07 -3.35
C GLU A 149 6.07 0.30 -4.03
N ILE A 150 5.56 0.78 -5.17
CA ILE A 150 4.50 0.07 -5.89
C ILE A 150 5.07 -1.08 -6.71
N ILE A 151 6.31 -0.96 -7.24
CA ILE A 151 7.04 -2.08 -7.84
C ILE A 151 7.15 -3.23 -6.84
N ALA A 152 7.65 -2.92 -5.64
CA ALA A 152 7.82 -3.93 -4.58
C ALA A 152 6.48 -4.56 -4.15
N LEU A 153 5.39 -3.79 -4.15
CA LEU A 153 4.04 -4.29 -3.89
C LEU A 153 3.60 -5.24 -5.00
N ALA A 154 3.70 -4.83 -6.28
CA ALA A 154 3.25 -5.58 -7.44
C ALA A 154 3.99 -6.92 -7.57
N ILE A 155 5.33 -6.92 -7.41
CA ILE A 155 6.14 -8.14 -7.41
C ILE A 155 5.67 -9.12 -6.33
N LYS A 156 5.48 -8.64 -5.09
CA LYS A 156 5.01 -9.48 -3.98
C LYS A 156 3.59 -10.01 -4.18
N MET A 157 2.71 -9.25 -4.85
CA MET A 157 1.35 -9.70 -5.17
C MET A 157 1.40 -10.79 -6.24
N LYS A 158 2.20 -10.59 -7.29
CA LYS A 158 2.39 -11.58 -8.38
C LYS A 158 2.93 -12.90 -7.83
N SER A 159 4.00 -12.86 -7.03
CA SER A 159 4.58 -14.05 -6.38
C SER A 159 3.55 -14.74 -5.47
N ALA A 160 2.85 -14.01 -4.60
CA ALA A 160 1.87 -14.59 -3.69
C ALA A 160 0.68 -15.25 -4.41
N ALA A 161 0.32 -14.78 -5.62
CA ALA A 161 -0.69 -15.42 -6.45
C ALA A 161 -0.15 -16.72 -7.08
N GLN A 162 1.10 -16.71 -7.54
CA GLN A 162 1.74 -17.90 -8.13
C GLN A 162 1.92 -19.03 -7.10
N ASP A 163 2.28 -18.68 -5.86
CA ASP A 163 2.46 -19.64 -4.77
C ASP A 163 1.14 -20.26 -4.28
N LYS A 164 -0.01 -19.70 -4.67
CA LYS A 164 -1.34 -20.15 -4.26
C LYS A 164 -1.96 -21.04 -5.35
N ALA A 165 -2.13 -22.32 -5.05
CA ALA A 165 -2.88 -23.21 -5.93
C ALA A 165 -4.33 -22.70 -6.11
N PRO A 166 -4.83 -22.60 -7.35
CA PRO A 166 -6.19 -22.15 -7.60
C PRO A 166 -7.21 -23.24 -7.20
N ARG A 167 -8.32 -22.80 -6.59
CA ARG A 167 -9.50 -23.65 -6.41
C ARG A 167 -10.34 -23.60 -7.69
N THR A 168 -10.67 -24.76 -8.26
CA THR A 168 -11.62 -24.84 -9.36
C THR A 168 -13.04 -24.73 -8.80
N VAL A 169 -13.84 -23.83 -9.38
CA VAL A 169 -15.26 -23.62 -9.03
C VAL A 169 -16.12 -23.78 -10.26
N SER A 170 -17.33 -24.30 -10.09
CA SER A 170 -18.33 -24.44 -11.17
C SER A 170 -19.40 -23.35 -11.02
N ASN A 171 -20.03 -22.97 -12.13
CA ASN A 171 -21.18 -22.06 -12.12
C ASN A 171 -22.39 -22.62 -11.34
N THR A 172 -22.44 -23.94 -11.14
CA THR A 172 -23.48 -24.60 -10.36
C THR A 172 -23.30 -24.50 -8.86
N ASP A 173 -22.09 -24.17 -8.37
CA ASP A 173 -21.80 -24.01 -6.94
C ASP A 173 -22.46 -22.75 -6.32
N ARG A 174 -23.20 -21.96 -7.11
CA ARG A 174 -23.94 -20.77 -6.67
C ARG A 174 -25.30 -21.03 -6.03
N SER A 175 -25.78 -22.25 -6.05
CA SER A 175 -27.16 -22.58 -5.66
C SER A 175 -27.34 -23.00 -4.20
N GLU A 176 -26.29 -23.01 -3.36
CA GLU A 176 -26.33 -23.53 -1.98
C GLU A 176 -25.93 -22.54 -0.88
N GLU A 177 -25.94 -21.21 -1.15
CA GLU A 177 -25.76 -20.17 -0.09
C GLU A 177 -27.02 -19.34 0.10
#